data_54b0262e4a5f6f2f677c838756ad16b3
#
_entry.id   54b0262e4a5f6f2f677c838756ad16b3
#
_cell.length_a   1.000
_cell.length_b   1.000
_cell.length_c   1.000
_cell.angle_alpha   90.00
_cell.angle_beta   90.00
_cell.angle_gamma   90.00
#
_symmetry.space_group_name_H-M   'P 1'
#
loop_
_entity.id
_entity.type
_entity.pdbx_description
1 polymer ?
#
loop_
_entity_poly.entity_id
_entity_poly.type
_entity_poly.pdbx_seq_one_letter_code
_entity_poly.pdbx_strand_id
1 'polypeptide(L)'
;MEFKYAIMDNIDYTLEEQGNQFTALRKIRWGDSDKEYLELRRWRNTPDGGEQAAKGCTFMTDEGPANLINALIELGYGNTKEVLGKLSDRPDFRKSLNSLLGKDDELYDDNVGTLEDDYYDPKSLIGG
;
A
#
# COMPACT_ATOMS: atom_id res chain seq x y z
N MET A 1 -12.95 30.30 3.93
CA MET A 1 -13.93 29.25 4.19
C MET A 1 -13.24 27.90 4.30
N GLU A 2 -13.59 27.17 5.33
CA GLU A 2 -13.02 25.87 5.53
C GLU A 2 -13.93 24.79 4.98
N PHE A 3 -13.32 23.81 4.34
CA PHE A 3 -14.08 22.65 3.93
C PHE A 3 -13.99 21.61 5.04
N LYS A 4 -15.15 21.10 5.41
CA LYS A 4 -15.17 20.03 6.38
C LYS A 4 -14.84 18.73 5.72
N TYR A 5 -14.18 17.88 6.45
CA TYR A 5 -13.83 16.56 5.94
C TYR A 5 -13.84 15.55 7.08
N ALA A 6 -13.94 14.29 6.71
CA ALA A 6 -13.85 13.21 7.68
C ALA A 6 -12.94 12.13 7.14
N ILE A 7 -12.07 11.61 8.01
CA ILE A 7 -11.24 10.48 7.65
C ILE A 7 -12.06 9.23 7.88
N MET A 8 -12.17 8.41 6.83
CA MET A 8 -13.05 7.26 6.86
C MET A 8 -12.25 5.99 7.10
N ASP A 9 -12.86 5.06 7.83
CA ASP A 9 -12.31 3.71 8.04
C ASP A 9 -10.93 3.72 8.68
N ASN A 10 -10.55 4.81 9.34
CA ASN A 10 -9.23 4.96 9.95
C ASN A 10 -8.08 4.82 8.95
N ILE A 11 -8.36 5.09 7.69
CA ILE A 11 -7.31 5.03 6.66
C ILE A 11 -6.60 6.37 6.63
N ASP A 12 -5.45 6.42 7.28
CA ASP A 12 -4.70 7.67 7.46
C ASP A 12 -3.22 7.33 7.62
N TYR A 13 -2.48 7.50 6.52
CA TYR A 13 -1.05 7.22 6.50
C TYR A 13 -0.29 8.49 6.17
N THR A 14 0.55 8.94 7.09
CA THR A 14 1.46 10.03 6.81
C THR A 14 2.68 9.47 6.10
N LEU A 15 2.93 9.97 4.91
CA LEU A 15 4.00 9.44 4.08
C LEU A 15 5.31 10.19 4.27
N GLU A 16 5.22 11.49 4.49
CA GLU A 16 6.41 12.32 4.68
C GLU A 16 6.00 13.62 5.36
N GLU A 17 6.96 14.24 6.05
CA GLU A 17 6.73 15.50 6.74
C GLU A 17 7.89 16.43 6.45
N GLN A 18 7.59 17.69 6.29
CA GLN A 18 8.63 18.70 6.14
C GLN A 18 8.10 20.01 6.69
N GLY A 19 8.69 20.48 7.80
CA GLY A 19 8.20 21.67 8.46
C GLY A 19 6.80 21.46 8.97
N ASN A 20 5.90 22.38 8.61
CA ASN A 20 4.51 22.26 9.03
C ASN A 20 3.64 21.60 7.96
N GLN A 21 4.27 20.99 6.96
CA GLN A 21 3.54 20.32 5.89
C GLN A 21 3.78 18.84 5.94
N PHE A 22 2.80 18.08 5.49
CA PHE A 22 2.95 16.64 5.38
C PHE A 22 2.11 16.12 4.22
N THR A 23 2.51 14.97 3.69
CA THR A 23 1.78 14.28 2.64
C THR A 23 1.17 13.04 3.24
N ALA A 24 -0.11 12.85 3.01
CA ALA A 24 -0.82 11.72 3.59
C ALA A 24 -1.66 11.00 2.57
N LEU A 25 -1.75 9.69 2.75
CA LEU A 25 -2.70 8.86 2.03
C LEU A 25 -3.87 8.62 2.98
N ARG A 26 -5.03 9.11 2.60
CA ARG A 26 -6.21 9.07 3.46
C ARG A 26 -7.44 8.72 2.65
N LYS A 27 -8.40 8.09 3.32
CA LYS A 27 -9.72 7.94 2.73
C LYS A 27 -10.58 9.05 3.29
N ILE A 28 -11.08 9.92 2.43
CA ILE A 28 -11.73 11.17 2.86
C ILE A 28 -13.13 11.27 2.29
N ARG A 29 -14.03 11.76 3.13
CA ARG A 29 -15.34 12.22 2.70
C ARG A 29 -15.37 13.72 2.91
N TRP A 30 -15.63 14.46 1.85
CA TRP A 30 -15.61 15.91 1.91
C TRP A 30 -17.00 16.48 2.09
N GLY A 31 -17.14 17.42 3.02
CA GLY A 31 -18.39 18.16 3.21
C GLY A 31 -19.55 17.25 3.49
N ASP A 32 -20.62 17.49 2.77
CA ASP A 32 -21.85 16.73 2.94
C ASP A 32 -21.98 15.60 1.92
N SER A 33 -20.92 15.34 1.18
CA SER A 33 -20.94 14.28 0.19
C SER A 33 -21.06 12.92 0.88
N ASP A 34 -21.76 12.00 0.25
CA ASP A 34 -21.82 10.64 0.75
C ASP A 34 -20.79 9.75 0.08
N LYS A 35 -19.91 10.34 -0.72
CA LYS A 35 -18.88 9.59 -1.40
C LYS A 35 -17.56 9.69 -0.67
N GLU A 36 -16.84 8.59 -0.67
CA GLU A 36 -15.56 8.50 -0.01
C GLU A 36 -14.50 8.14 -1.05
N TYR A 37 -13.37 8.79 -0.97
CA TYR A 37 -12.30 8.56 -1.93
C TYR A 37 -10.98 8.37 -1.21
N LEU A 38 -10.20 7.46 -1.74
CA LEU A 38 -8.80 7.38 -1.34
C LEU A 38 -8.08 8.49 -2.07
N GLU A 39 -7.27 9.26 -1.33
CA GLU A 39 -6.57 10.38 -1.95
C GLU A 39 -5.18 10.54 -1.40
N LEU A 40 -4.33 11.13 -2.21
CA LEU A 40 -2.97 11.44 -1.87
C LEU A 40 -2.89 12.97 -1.88
N ARG A 41 -2.64 13.57 -0.71
CA ARG A 41 -2.75 15.01 -0.59
C ARG A 41 -1.71 15.56 0.36
N ARG A 42 -1.30 16.78 0.08
CA ARG A 42 -0.48 17.55 1.02
C ARG A 42 -1.38 18.31 1.97
N TRP A 43 -0.97 18.34 3.21
CA TRP A 43 -1.69 19.02 4.28
C TRP A 43 -0.73 19.98 4.98
N ARG A 44 -1.29 20.97 5.66
CA ARG A 44 -0.50 21.90 6.46
C ARG A 44 -1.07 21.93 7.86
N ASN A 45 -0.19 21.81 8.84
CA ASN A 45 -0.60 21.99 10.22
C ASN A 45 -0.77 23.48 10.49
N THR A 46 -1.86 23.83 11.15
CA THR A 46 -2.15 25.21 11.47
C THR A 46 -1.75 25.52 12.89
N PRO A 47 -1.54 26.81 13.22
CA PRO A 47 -1.07 27.17 14.57
C PRO A 47 -2.04 26.77 15.67
N ASP A 48 -3.33 26.63 15.35
CA ASP A 48 -4.33 26.28 16.34
C ASP A 48 -4.47 24.76 16.54
N GLY A 49 -3.56 24.00 15.98
CA GLY A 49 -3.60 22.54 16.16
C GLY A 49 -4.41 21.81 15.14
N GLY A 50 -4.96 22.49 14.15
CA GLY A 50 -5.74 21.86 13.10
C GLY A 50 -4.90 21.54 11.88
N GLU A 51 -5.61 21.16 10.82
CA GLU A 51 -5.00 20.81 9.55
C GLU A 51 -5.73 21.53 8.43
N GLN A 52 -4.99 21.89 7.43
CA GLN A 52 -5.52 22.56 6.26
C GLN A 52 -5.12 21.79 5.03
N ALA A 53 -6.09 21.47 4.18
CA ALA A 53 -5.81 20.71 2.97
C ALA A 53 -5.11 21.60 1.95
N ALA A 54 -4.14 21.03 1.26
CA ALA A 54 -3.48 21.70 0.15
C ALA A 54 -3.73 20.87 -1.10
N LYS A 55 -2.77 20.83 -2.02
CA LYS A 55 -2.98 20.13 -3.28
C LYS A 55 -2.94 18.64 -3.12
N GLY A 56 -3.73 17.96 -3.92
CA GLY A 56 -3.74 16.52 -3.91
C GLY A 56 -4.52 15.95 -5.08
N CYS A 57 -4.57 14.65 -5.14
CA CYS A 57 -5.36 13.97 -6.15
C CYS A 57 -6.17 12.87 -5.50
N THR A 58 -7.35 12.68 -6.02
CA THR A 58 -8.29 11.68 -5.57
C THR A 58 -8.26 10.53 -6.56
N PHE A 59 -8.14 9.31 -6.06
CA PHE A 59 -8.21 8.16 -6.93
C PHE A 59 -9.66 7.83 -7.20
N MET A 60 -10.00 7.70 -8.48
CA MET A 60 -11.38 7.48 -8.86
C MET A 60 -11.74 6.00 -8.90
N THR A 61 -10.76 5.15 -9.07
CA THR A 61 -10.97 3.70 -9.09
C THR A 61 -9.83 3.04 -8.35
N ASP A 62 -9.95 1.74 -8.13
CA ASP A 62 -8.88 0.99 -7.47
C ASP A 62 -7.69 0.76 -8.38
N GLU A 63 -7.85 1.02 -9.67
CA GLU A 63 -6.72 0.88 -10.59
C GLU A 63 -5.64 1.91 -10.35
N GLY A 64 -6.03 3.10 -9.93
CA GLY A 64 -5.05 4.15 -9.68
C GLY A 64 -4.01 3.75 -8.66
N PRO A 65 -4.42 3.39 -7.44
CA PRO A 65 -3.45 2.95 -6.44
C PRO A 65 -2.68 1.70 -6.87
N ALA A 66 -3.35 0.77 -7.55
CA ALA A 66 -2.67 -0.45 -7.99
C ALA A 66 -1.56 -0.13 -8.98
N ASN A 67 -1.85 0.76 -9.92
CA ASN A 67 -0.84 1.16 -10.89
C ASN A 67 0.26 1.98 -10.25
N LEU A 68 -0.08 2.76 -9.24
CA LEU A 68 0.92 3.55 -8.53
C LEU A 68 1.93 2.63 -7.83
N ILE A 69 1.46 1.57 -7.19
CA ILE A 69 2.37 0.62 -6.55
C ILE A 69 3.33 0.04 -7.60
N ASN A 70 2.79 -0.39 -8.73
CA ASN A 70 3.63 -0.99 -9.76
C ASN A 70 4.66 -0.01 -10.29
N ALA A 71 4.24 1.23 -10.51
CA ALA A 71 5.15 2.24 -11.02
C ALA A 71 6.26 2.56 -10.02
N LEU A 72 5.91 2.67 -8.75
CA LEU A 72 6.90 2.98 -7.73
C LEU A 72 7.92 1.87 -7.59
N ILE A 73 7.45 0.63 -7.62
CA ILE A 73 8.36 -0.51 -7.55
C ILE A 73 9.27 -0.55 -8.77
N GLU A 74 8.70 -0.29 -9.93
CA GLU A 74 9.49 -0.28 -11.16
C GLU A 74 10.56 0.79 -11.12
N LEU A 75 10.27 1.91 -10.48
CA LEU A 75 11.23 3.00 -10.33
C LEU A 75 12.29 2.72 -9.25
N GLY A 76 12.14 1.63 -8.52
CA GLY A 76 13.14 1.26 -7.53
C GLY A 76 12.86 1.71 -6.12
N TYR A 77 11.66 2.22 -5.85
CA TYR A 77 11.33 2.64 -4.50
C TYR A 77 10.88 1.46 -3.66
N GLY A 78 11.06 1.62 -2.37
CA GLY A 78 10.68 0.60 -1.42
C GLY A 78 11.84 -0.33 -1.12
N ASN A 79 11.80 -0.90 0.07
CA ASN A 79 12.77 -1.91 0.46
C ASN A 79 12.20 -3.27 0.11
N THR A 80 12.95 -4.07 -0.65
CA THR A 80 12.44 -5.33 -1.16
C THR A 80 11.92 -6.24 -0.06
N LYS A 81 12.68 -6.36 1.01
CA LYS A 81 12.29 -7.26 2.10
C LYS A 81 11.02 -6.78 2.77
N GLU A 82 10.91 -5.48 3.00
CA GLU A 82 9.72 -4.93 3.64
C GLU A 82 8.49 -5.08 2.75
N VAL A 83 8.66 -4.83 1.45
CA VAL A 83 7.55 -4.95 0.52
C VAL A 83 7.08 -6.41 0.46
N LEU A 84 8.02 -7.33 0.37
CA LEU A 84 7.66 -8.74 0.35
C LEU A 84 7.00 -9.17 1.64
N GLY A 85 7.46 -8.63 2.77
CA GLY A 85 6.85 -8.96 4.05
C GLY A 85 5.39 -8.55 4.11
N LYS A 86 5.10 -7.35 3.62
CA LYS A 86 3.71 -6.90 3.61
C LYS A 86 2.87 -7.69 2.62
N LEU A 87 3.44 -8.04 1.47
CA LEU A 87 2.72 -8.85 0.50
C LEU A 87 2.43 -10.23 1.04
N SER A 88 3.32 -10.76 1.89
CA SER A 88 3.14 -12.10 2.40
C SER A 88 1.91 -12.24 3.30
N ASP A 89 1.35 -11.11 3.75
CA ASP A 89 0.13 -11.15 4.55
C ASP A 89 -1.11 -11.28 3.69
N ARG A 90 -0.98 -11.19 2.38
CA ARG A 90 -2.14 -11.29 1.50
C ARG A 90 -2.53 -12.75 1.29
N PRO A 91 -3.83 -13.02 1.24
CA PRO A 91 -4.29 -14.41 1.11
C PRO A 91 -3.78 -15.12 -0.15
N ASP A 92 -3.56 -14.37 -1.22
CA ASP A 92 -3.15 -14.96 -2.48
C ASP A 92 -1.62 -14.98 -2.67
N PHE A 93 -0.88 -14.63 -1.63
CA PHE A 93 0.56 -14.43 -1.79
C PHE A 93 1.26 -15.69 -2.29
N ARG A 94 0.98 -16.82 -1.64
CA ARG A 94 1.68 -18.06 -1.98
C ARG A 94 1.38 -18.49 -3.42
N LYS A 95 0.13 -18.41 -3.80
CA LYS A 95 -0.27 -18.79 -5.14
C LYS A 95 0.39 -17.89 -6.18
N SER A 96 0.39 -16.60 -5.91
CA SER A 96 0.98 -15.65 -6.85
C SER A 96 2.49 -15.84 -6.94
N LEU A 97 3.13 -16.11 -5.83
CA LEU A 97 4.58 -16.33 -5.82
C LEU A 97 4.92 -17.59 -6.63
N ASN A 98 4.14 -18.65 -6.44
CA ASN A 98 4.39 -19.87 -7.20
C ASN A 98 4.21 -19.65 -8.68
N SER A 99 3.21 -18.88 -9.06
CA SER A 99 3.00 -18.54 -10.45
C SER A 99 4.18 -17.78 -11.02
N LEU A 100 4.67 -16.83 -10.27
CA LEU A 100 5.80 -16.02 -10.72
C LEU A 100 7.06 -16.88 -10.89
N LEU A 101 7.25 -17.84 -10.03
CA LEU A 101 8.43 -18.69 -10.07
C LEU A 101 8.31 -19.83 -11.07
N GLY A 102 7.21 -19.89 -11.81
CA GLY A 102 7.02 -20.94 -12.78
C GLY A 102 6.51 -22.25 -12.23
N LYS A 103 6.00 -22.22 -11.00
CA LYS A 103 5.41 -23.40 -10.37
C LYS A 103 3.92 -23.19 -10.32
N ASP A 104 3.17 -24.16 -10.84
CA ASP A 104 1.74 -23.99 -10.78
C ASP A 104 1.17 -24.92 -9.74
N ASP A 105 -0.13 -24.84 -9.55
CA ASP A 105 -0.76 -25.48 -8.42
C ASP A 105 -0.72 -26.99 -8.51
N GLU A 106 -0.76 -27.54 -9.68
CA GLU A 106 -0.76 -28.95 -9.72
C GLU A 106 0.62 -29.54 -9.55
N LEU A 107 1.65 -28.78 -9.76
CA LEU A 107 2.99 -29.23 -9.47
C LEU A 107 3.37 -28.96 -8.03
N TYR A 108 2.83 -27.93 -7.47
CA TYR A 108 3.16 -27.53 -6.14
C TYR A 108 2.18 -28.15 -5.17
N ASP A 109 2.73 -28.88 -4.24
CA ASP A 109 1.91 -29.51 -3.23
C ASP A 109 2.15 -28.80 -1.91
N ASP A 110 1.10 -28.30 -1.34
CA ASP A 110 1.23 -27.59 -0.09
C ASP A 110 1.76 -28.44 1.02
N ASN A 111 1.54 -29.69 0.94
CA ASN A 111 2.03 -30.54 1.97
C ASN A 111 3.50 -30.58 2.04
N VAL A 112 4.06 -30.32 0.95
CA VAL A 112 5.45 -30.31 0.90
C VAL A 112 5.98 -29.17 1.59
N GLY A 113 5.22 -28.37 1.51
CA GLY A 113 5.59 -27.20 2.05
C GLY A 113 6.75 -27.15 2.68
N THR A 114 6.84 -27.38 2.32
CA THR A 114 7.39 -27.09 2.64
C THR A 114 8.29 -26.68 2.47
N LEU A 115 8.69 -26.34 2.03
CA LEU A 115 9.52 -25.83 1.80
C LEU A 115 10.02 -25.41 2.68
N GLU A 116 9.58 -25.56 2.75
CA GLU A 116 10.08 -25.32 3.25
C GLU A 116 10.58 -25.43 3.93
N ASP A 117 10.55 -25.67 4.05
CA ASP A 117 11.21 -25.81 4.42
C ASP A 117 11.83 -26.18 4.64
N ASP A 118 11.86 -26.43 4.14
CA ASP A 118 12.62 -26.64 3.93
C ASP A 118 13.22 -26.67 3.88
N TYR A 119 13.38 -26.54 3.50
CA TYR A 119 14.15 -26.32 3.10
C TYR A 119 14.49 -25.97 3.13
N TYR A 120 14.63 -25.75 2.84
CA TYR A 120 15.12 -25.16 2.39
C TYR A 120 15.65 -24.77 2.34
N ASP A 121 15.71 -25.37 2.11
CA ASP A 121 16.65 -24.66 1.71
C ASP A 121 16.37 -23.35 1.48
N PRO A 122 16.34 -22.55 1.91
CA PRO A 122 16.07 -21.32 1.58
C PRO A 122 16.94 -20.71 0.70
N LYS A 123 17.90 -21.04 0.30
CA LYS A 123 18.62 -20.44 -0.60
C LYS A 123 18.08 -20.48 -1.81
N SER A 124 17.37 -21.34 -2.09
CA SER A 124 16.80 -21.25 -3.28
C SER A 124 15.69 -20.36 -3.21
N LEU A 125 15.20 -19.94 -2.56
CA LEU A 125 14.16 -19.19 -2.68
C LEU A 125 14.17 -18.03 -2.54
N ILE A 126 14.48 -17.62 -2.59
CA ILE A 126 14.43 -16.56 -2.51
C ILE A 126 15.10 -15.98 -2.41
N GLY A 127 15.32 -16.26 -2.63
CA GLY A 127 16.02 -15.78 -2.83
C GLY A 127 16.23 -14.96 -2.18
N GLY A 128 16.18 -15.00 -2.04
CA GLY A 128 16.39 -14.13 -1.48
C GLY A 128 16.59 -13.93 -1.22
#